data_668629e30866d43be697f5145cf5332a
#
_entry.id   668629e30866d43be697f5145cf5332a
#
_cell.length_a   1.000
_cell.length_b   1.000
_cell.length_c   1.000
_cell.angle_alpha   90.00
_cell.angle_beta   90.00
_cell.angle_gamma   90.00
#
_symmetry.space_group_name_H-M   'P 1'
#
loop_
_entity.id
_entity.type
_entity.pdbx_description
1 polymer ?
#
loop_
_entity_poly.entity_id
_entity_poly.type
_entity_poly.pdbx_seq_one_letter_code
_entity_poly.pdbx_strand_id
1 'polypeptide(L)'
;MAEEKKFRVESDLLGELKVPAEALYGVQTQRGINNYHISRKTMRDYPDFIIAIAYVKLAAIETNHTLGVINDEISGAIGQACREIIDGKWHENFPIDMVQGGAGTSVNMNANEVIANRALEIMGHEKADYQFCSPNDHCNCGQSTNDVCPTSIRLALIRMNAHLIGALTGLISAFRYKADEYADVIKMGRTQLQDAVPMSFGQEFNAYANNLEEEILNLERNVKLLHEINMGGTAIGTGLNAVPGFSKLCAANLSKLTGENFETATDLVEATPDTGAYVSYSSALKRLAIKLSKICNDLRLMASGPRCGLNEINLPPKAPGSSIMPGKVNPVIPEVTNQVCFKVIGNDATVSFAAEAGQLELNVMEPIITESLFESLTWLKNAIETLTSECILGITVNKERCYEMVKNSIGIVTALNPIIGYKKSTKVAKEAHATGRSVYDIVIEQGIMSKEELDKALDPKEMLQSHKFTLK
;
A
#
# COMPACT_ATOMS: atom_id res chain seq x y z
N MET A 1 37.01 4.69 -25.41
CA MET A 1 36.40 4.29 -26.69
C MET A 1 35.02 3.74 -26.32
N ALA A 2 33.94 4.31 -26.85
CA ALA A 2 32.61 3.73 -26.66
C ALA A 2 32.58 2.39 -27.39
N GLU A 3 32.29 1.29 -26.72
CA GLU A 3 32.04 0.00 -27.37
C GLU A 3 30.96 0.20 -28.42
N GLU A 4 31.21 -0.20 -29.64
CA GLU A 4 30.26 -0.16 -30.73
C GLU A 4 29.12 -1.13 -30.34
N LYS A 5 27.94 -0.59 -29.99
CA LYS A 5 26.81 -1.43 -29.62
C LYS A 5 26.47 -2.37 -30.79
N LYS A 6 26.65 -3.66 -30.58
CA LYS A 6 26.22 -4.67 -31.55
C LYS A 6 24.68 -4.78 -31.54
N PHE A 7 24.09 -4.93 -32.71
CA PHE A 7 22.64 -5.11 -32.91
C PHE A 7 22.42 -6.38 -33.73
N ARG A 8 21.29 -7.04 -33.45
CA ARG A 8 20.66 -8.02 -34.33
C ARG A 8 19.45 -7.39 -34.98
N VAL A 9 19.02 -7.89 -36.13
CA VAL A 9 17.82 -7.45 -36.82
C VAL A 9 16.74 -8.49 -36.59
N GLU A 10 15.60 -8.03 -36.07
CA GLU A 10 14.41 -8.84 -35.94
C GLU A 10 13.24 -8.20 -36.70
N SER A 11 12.24 -8.97 -37.08
CA SER A 11 11.07 -8.50 -37.83
C SER A 11 9.77 -8.96 -37.21
N ASP A 12 8.73 -8.14 -37.33
CA ASP A 12 7.35 -8.46 -37.07
C ASP A 12 6.44 -7.97 -38.21
N LEU A 13 5.11 -7.97 -38.01
CA LEU A 13 4.15 -7.53 -39.04
C LEU A 13 4.34 -6.08 -39.50
N LEU A 14 5.03 -5.25 -38.73
CA LEU A 14 5.29 -3.83 -39.02
C LEU A 14 6.67 -3.61 -39.68
N GLY A 15 7.47 -4.69 -39.89
CA GLY A 15 8.76 -4.65 -40.52
C GLY A 15 9.94 -4.83 -39.56
N GLU A 16 11.14 -4.57 -40.06
CA GLU A 16 12.39 -4.83 -39.35
C GLU A 16 12.75 -3.71 -38.36
N LEU A 17 13.35 -4.11 -37.24
CA LEU A 17 14.02 -3.22 -36.27
C LEU A 17 15.35 -3.80 -35.80
N LYS A 18 16.27 -2.89 -35.42
CA LYS A 18 17.50 -3.25 -34.72
C LYS A 18 17.22 -3.39 -33.22
N VAL A 19 17.57 -4.56 -32.69
CA VAL A 19 17.50 -4.88 -31.27
C VAL A 19 18.92 -5.02 -30.73
N PRO A 20 19.28 -4.52 -29.54
CA PRO A 20 20.60 -4.72 -28.98
C PRO A 20 20.95 -6.21 -28.92
N ALA A 21 22.15 -6.61 -29.41
CA ALA A 21 22.49 -8.02 -29.53
C ALA A 21 22.47 -8.78 -28.19
N GLU A 22 22.82 -8.09 -27.12
CA GLU A 22 22.87 -8.68 -25.77
C GLU A 22 21.48 -8.82 -25.11
N ALA A 23 20.50 -8.01 -25.55
CA ALA A 23 19.16 -8.04 -24.95
C ALA A 23 18.46 -9.39 -25.16
N LEU A 24 17.77 -9.86 -24.13
CA LEU A 24 16.87 -11.02 -24.25
C LEU A 24 15.51 -10.65 -24.82
N TYR A 25 15.10 -9.39 -24.77
CA TYR A 25 13.89 -8.94 -25.42
C TYR A 25 14.06 -8.86 -26.95
N GLY A 26 12.95 -8.84 -27.68
CA GLY A 26 12.94 -8.83 -29.15
C GLY A 26 12.33 -7.57 -29.75
N VAL A 27 11.86 -7.70 -30.99
CA VAL A 27 11.37 -6.60 -31.84
C VAL A 27 10.14 -5.90 -31.29
N GLN A 28 9.20 -6.63 -30.69
CA GLN A 28 7.97 -6.01 -30.16
C GLN A 28 8.25 -5.18 -28.90
N THR A 29 9.13 -5.66 -28.03
CA THR A 29 9.63 -4.85 -26.90
C THR A 29 10.38 -3.61 -27.39
N GLN A 30 11.22 -3.74 -28.42
CA GLN A 30 11.92 -2.59 -28.98
C GLN A 30 10.95 -1.53 -29.53
N ARG A 31 9.82 -1.95 -30.14
CA ARG A 31 8.75 -1.02 -30.54
C ARG A 31 8.11 -0.35 -29.35
N GLY A 32 7.81 -1.10 -28.27
CA GLY A 32 7.28 -0.54 -27.05
C GLY A 32 8.22 0.51 -26.44
N ILE A 33 9.52 0.22 -26.40
CA ILE A 33 10.55 1.19 -25.97
C ILE A 33 10.52 2.45 -26.84
N ASN A 34 10.39 2.31 -28.15
CA ASN A 34 10.36 3.44 -29.06
C ASN A 34 9.09 4.29 -28.96
N ASN A 35 7.96 3.67 -28.60
CA ASN A 35 6.65 4.32 -28.58
C ASN A 35 6.31 5.00 -27.25
N TYR A 36 6.73 4.42 -26.12
CA TYR A 36 6.23 4.82 -24.80
C TYR A 36 7.33 5.42 -23.92
N HIS A 37 7.25 6.72 -23.67
CA HIS A 37 8.13 7.50 -22.80
C HIS A 37 7.29 8.40 -21.90
N ILE A 38 6.29 7.83 -21.22
CA ILE A 38 5.22 8.59 -20.57
C ILE A 38 5.50 8.78 -19.08
N SER A 39 5.57 7.66 -18.33
CA SER A 39 5.70 7.71 -16.88
C SER A 39 7.15 7.76 -16.40
N ARG A 40 8.09 7.32 -17.23
CA ARG A 40 9.49 7.02 -16.86
C ARG A 40 9.61 5.92 -15.80
N LYS A 41 8.53 5.22 -15.50
CA LYS A 41 8.48 4.01 -14.70
C LYS A 41 8.34 2.83 -15.64
N THR A 42 9.15 1.82 -15.42
CA THR A 42 9.16 0.62 -16.25
C THR A 42 8.85 -0.59 -15.39
N MET A 43 8.62 -1.73 -16.03
CA MET A 43 8.44 -2.99 -15.28
C MET A 43 9.61 -3.27 -14.32
N ARG A 44 10.83 -2.82 -14.63
CA ARG A 44 12.02 -2.96 -13.76
C ARG A 44 11.86 -2.28 -12.40
N ASP A 45 11.05 -1.23 -12.33
CA ASP A 45 10.76 -0.53 -11.07
C ASP A 45 9.81 -1.35 -10.15
N TYR A 46 9.20 -2.42 -10.68
CA TYR A 46 8.26 -3.29 -9.99
C TYR A 46 8.64 -4.78 -10.12
N PRO A 47 9.68 -5.25 -9.40
CA PRO A 47 10.16 -6.63 -9.48
C PRO A 47 9.07 -7.68 -9.23
N ASP A 48 8.13 -7.41 -8.31
CA ASP A 48 7.01 -8.31 -8.06
C ASP A 48 6.11 -8.54 -9.27
N PHE A 49 6.01 -7.56 -10.18
CA PHE A 49 5.26 -7.73 -11.42
C PHE A 49 5.99 -8.62 -12.42
N ILE A 50 7.31 -8.47 -12.55
CA ILE A 50 8.14 -9.35 -13.39
C ILE A 50 8.09 -10.79 -12.88
N ILE A 51 8.20 -10.97 -11.57
CA ILE A 51 8.07 -12.28 -10.93
C ILE A 51 6.67 -12.87 -11.16
N ALA A 52 5.62 -12.06 -11.02
CA ALA A 52 4.24 -12.51 -11.21
C ALA A 52 3.97 -12.99 -12.64
N ILE A 53 4.39 -12.23 -13.66
CA ILE A 53 4.20 -12.65 -15.06
C ILE A 53 5.02 -13.92 -15.36
N ALA A 54 6.20 -14.09 -14.79
CA ALA A 54 6.99 -15.31 -14.94
C ALA A 54 6.31 -16.52 -14.29
N TYR A 55 5.65 -16.37 -13.13
CA TYR A 55 4.82 -17.44 -12.55
C TYR A 55 3.64 -17.81 -13.42
N VAL A 56 2.93 -16.83 -13.98
CA VAL A 56 1.80 -17.05 -14.88
C VAL A 56 2.27 -17.81 -16.15
N LYS A 57 3.40 -17.40 -16.73
CA LYS A 57 3.99 -18.10 -17.89
C LYS A 57 4.45 -19.51 -17.54
N LEU A 58 5.02 -19.72 -16.36
CA LEU A 58 5.42 -21.04 -15.88
C LEU A 58 4.19 -21.94 -15.69
N ALA A 59 3.11 -21.45 -15.08
CA ALA A 59 1.88 -22.19 -14.92
C ALA A 59 1.25 -22.56 -16.28
N ALA A 60 1.26 -21.64 -17.24
CA ALA A 60 0.73 -21.86 -18.58
C ALA A 60 1.54 -22.91 -19.35
N ILE A 61 2.88 -22.86 -19.31
CA ILE A 61 3.70 -23.84 -20.03
C ILE A 61 3.60 -25.24 -19.40
N GLU A 62 3.58 -25.36 -18.07
CA GLU A 62 3.37 -26.63 -17.39
C GLU A 62 1.98 -27.22 -17.70
N THR A 63 0.98 -26.35 -17.87
CA THR A 63 -0.37 -26.76 -18.29
C THR A 63 -0.37 -27.27 -19.72
N ASN A 64 0.20 -26.53 -20.67
CA ASN A 64 0.29 -26.92 -22.06
C ASN A 64 1.08 -28.23 -22.27
N HIS A 65 2.16 -28.40 -21.50
CA HIS A 65 2.92 -29.66 -21.46
C HIS A 65 2.06 -30.82 -20.98
N THR A 66 1.38 -30.65 -19.83
CA THR A 66 0.49 -31.70 -19.28
C THR A 66 -0.64 -32.09 -20.24
N LEU A 67 -1.17 -31.14 -21.01
CA LEU A 67 -2.22 -31.34 -22.00
C LEU A 67 -1.68 -31.84 -23.37
N GLY A 68 -0.38 -32.07 -23.47
CA GLY A 68 0.25 -32.62 -24.68
C GLY A 68 0.39 -31.65 -25.85
N VAL A 69 0.31 -30.33 -25.59
CA VAL A 69 0.41 -29.26 -26.61
C VAL A 69 1.86 -28.92 -26.92
N ILE A 70 2.71 -28.89 -25.91
CA ILE A 70 4.14 -28.51 -25.98
C ILE A 70 4.97 -29.74 -25.56
N ASN A 71 6.06 -30.01 -26.27
CA ASN A 71 6.95 -31.14 -25.99
C ASN A 71 7.87 -30.89 -24.76
N ASP A 72 8.55 -31.94 -24.29
CA ASP A 72 9.41 -31.92 -23.09
C ASP A 72 10.56 -30.93 -23.21
N GLU A 73 11.23 -30.84 -24.35
CA GLU A 73 12.41 -30.01 -24.58
C GLU A 73 12.06 -28.52 -24.45
N ILE A 74 11.05 -28.07 -25.20
CA ILE A 74 10.61 -26.66 -25.21
C ILE A 74 10.01 -26.29 -23.84
N SER A 75 9.17 -27.17 -23.28
CA SER A 75 8.59 -26.93 -21.95
C SER A 75 9.65 -26.83 -20.85
N GLY A 76 10.64 -27.71 -20.89
CA GLY A 76 11.78 -27.70 -19.96
C GLY A 76 12.58 -26.41 -20.03
N ALA A 77 12.92 -25.94 -21.23
CA ALA A 77 13.70 -24.72 -21.46
C ALA A 77 12.92 -23.47 -21.06
N ILE A 78 11.66 -23.33 -21.47
CA ILE A 78 10.77 -22.22 -21.05
C ILE A 78 10.58 -22.23 -19.52
N GLY A 79 10.32 -23.39 -18.93
CA GLY A 79 10.17 -23.54 -17.49
C GLY A 79 11.42 -23.10 -16.70
N GLN A 80 12.61 -23.45 -17.21
CA GLN A 80 13.86 -23.00 -16.61
C GLN A 80 14.03 -21.48 -16.74
N ALA A 81 13.77 -20.90 -17.91
CA ALA A 81 13.84 -19.45 -18.13
C ALA A 81 12.89 -18.70 -17.18
N CYS A 82 11.65 -19.18 -17.00
CA CYS A 82 10.72 -18.58 -16.03
C CYS A 82 11.24 -18.66 -14.60
N ARG A 83 11.80 -19.78 -14.17
CA ARG A 83 12.37 -19.91 -12.82
C ARG A 83 13.54 -18.99 -12.59
N GLU A 84 14.43 -18.80 -13.58
CA GLU A 84 15.52 -17.82 -13.50
C GLU A 84 15.01 -16.38 -13.29
N ILE A 85 13.90 -16.01 -13.96
CA ILE A 85 13.27 -14.69 -13.79
C ILE A 85 12.63 -14.57 -12.40
N ILE A 86 11.96 -15.62 -11.90
CA ILE A 86 11.39 -15.67 -10.56
C ILE A 86 12.48 -15.49 -9.49
N ASP A 87 13.68 -16.06 -9.73
CA ASP A 87 14.85 -15.93 -8.85
C ASP A 87 15.54 -14.56 -8.93
N GLY A 88 14.99 -13.60 -9.69
CA GLY A 88 15.47 -12.23 -9.80
C GLY A 88 16.50 -12.00 -10.90
N LYS A 89 16.74 -12.97 -11.78
CA LYS A 89 17.63 -12.78 -12.93
C LYS A 89 16.90 -12.12 -14.10
N TRP A 90 17.63 -11.44 -14.96
CA TRP A 90 17.17 -10.90 -16.24
C TRP A 90 16.15 -9.75 -16.13
N HIS A 91 15.90 -9.20 -14.96
CA HIS A 91 14.94 -8.11 -14.74
C HIS A 91 15.29 -6.85 -15.52
N GLU A 92 16.56 -6.64 -15.87
CA GLU A 92 17.01 -5.54 -16.73
C GLU A 92 16.47 -5.63 -18.17
N ASN A 93 15.94 -6.79 -18.58
CA ASN A 93 15.35 -7.00 -19.89
C ASN A 93 13.84 -6.68 -19.95
N PHE A 94 13.28 -6.02 -18.93
CA PHE A 94 11.88 -5.60 -18.87
C PHE A 94 11.73 -4.06 -18.89
N PRO A 95 12.12 -3.38 -19.98
CA PRO A 95 12.23 -1.92 -20.05
C PRO A 95 10.93 -1.20 -20.46
N ILE A 96 9.81 -1.89 -20.56
CA ILE A 96 8.54 -1.30 -21.03
C ILE A 96 8.00 -0.31 -20.00
N ASP A 97 7.61 0.89 -20.47
CA ASP A 97 6.94 1.91 -19.65
C ASP A 97 5.60 1.37 -19.14
N MET A 98 5.32 1.60 -17.87
CA MET A 98 4.09 1.11 -17.24
C MET A 98 2.83 1.76 -17.83
N VAL A 99 2.93 2.99 -18.34
CA VAL A 99 1.81 3.70 -18.98
C VAL A 99 1.90 3.54 -20.49
N GLN A 100 1.06 2.69 -21.03
CA GLN A 100 1.09 2.28 -22.43
C GLN A 100 -0.30 2.03 -23.00
N GLY A 101 -0.47 2.17 -24.31
CA GLY A 101 -1.67 1.71 -25.03
C GLY A 101 -1.60 0.21 -25.35
N GLY A 102 -2.75 -0.39 -25.71
CA GLY A 102 -2.82 -1.79 -26.14
C GLY A 102 -3.07 -2.80 -25.02
N ALA A 103 -3.68 -2.37 -23.91
CA ALA A 103 -4.11 -3.24 -22.81
C ALA A 103 -3.01 -4.16 -22.23
N GLY A 104 -1.74 -3.73 -22.26
CA GLY A 104 -0.61 -4.51 -21.75
C GLY A 104 0.05 -5.43 -22.77
N THR A 105 -0.28 -5.35 -24.06
CA THR A 105 0.35 -6.21 -25.09
C THR A 105 1.87 -6.09 -25.10
N SER A 106 2.43 -4.89 -24.94
CA SER A 106 3.87 -4.69 -24.89
C SER A 106 4.51 -5.37 -23.65
N VAL A 107 3.82 -5.40 -22.52
CA VAL A 107 4.25 -6.12 -21.30
C VAL A 107 4.25 -7.63 -21.53
N ASN A 108 3.15 -8.19 -22.06
CA ASN A 108 3.04 -9.62 -22.34
C ASN A 108 4.09 -10.07 -23.36
N MET A 109 4.26 -9.31 -24.44
CA MET A 109 5.25 -9.65 -25.47
C MET A 109 6.67 -9.49 -24.97
N ASN A 110 6.96 -8.50 -24.11
CA ASN A 110 8.27 -8.40 -23.46
C ASN A 110 8.60 -9.68 -22.66
N ALA A 111 7.67 -10.18 -21.87
CA ALA A 111 7.87 -11.43 -21.15
C ALA A 111 8.06 -12.61 -22.11
N ASN A 112 7.21 -12.73 -23.14
CA ASN A 112 7.33 -13.80 -24.14
C ASN A 112 8.67 -13.80 -24.86
N GLU A 113 9.15 -12.64 -25.29
CA GLU A 113 10.44 -12.49 -25.99
C GLU A 113 11.63 -12.81 -25.09
N VAL A 114 11.64 -12.31 -23.85
CA VAL A 114 12.70 -12.60 -22.87
C VAL A 114 12.75 -14.09 -22.55
N ILE A 115 11.62 -14.70 -22.29
CA ILE A 115 11.51 -16.13 -21.98
C ILE A 115 11.95 -16.97 -23.19
N ALA A 116 11.46 -16.64 -24.41
CA ALA A 116 11.81 -17.39 -25.64
C ALA A 116 13.32 -17.30 -25.93
N ASN A 117 13.92 -16.11 -25.89
CA ASN A 117 15.34 -15.95 -26.15
C ASN A 117 16.21 -16.65 -25.07
N ARG A 118 15.77 -16.61 -23.80
CA ARG A 118 16.48 -17.35 -22.75
C ARG A 118 16.34 -18.85 -22.91
N ALA A 119 15.16 -19.35 -23.32
CA ALA A 119 14.94 -20.76 -23.64
C ALA A 119 15.80 -21.21 -24.82
N LEU A 120 15.94 -20.39 -25.87
CA LEU A 120 16.85 -20.65 -27.00
C LEU A 120 18.27 -20.83 -26.53
N GLU A 121 18.80 -19.92 -25.68
CA GLU A 121 20.16 -20.06 -25.12
C GLU A 121 20.32 -21.35 -24.30
N ILE A 122 19.30 -21.75 -23.50
CA ILE A 122 19.30 -22.99 -22.70
C ILE A 122 19.37 -24.22 -23.62
N MET A 123 18.71 -24.18 -24.79
CA MET A 123 18.74 -25.26 -25.81
C MET A 123 19.98 -25.20 -26.71
N GLY A 124 20.86 -24.20 -26.55
CA GLY A 124 22.08 -24.06 -27.35
C GLY A 124 21.88 -23.37 -28.70
N HIS A 125 20.78 -22.62 -28.87
CA HIS A 125 20.49 -21.85 -30.08
C HIS A 125 20.82 -20.35 -29.89
N GLU A 126 20.94 -19.63 -31.00
CA GLU A 126 21.12 -18.18 -30.98
C GLU A 126 19.80 -17.46 -30.65
N LYS A 127 19.90 -16.24 -30.09
CA LYS A 127 18.73 -15.37 -29.89
C LYS A 127 18.05 -15.08 -31.23
N ALA A 128 16.72 -14.98 -31.21
CA ALA A 128 15.86 -14.81 -32.37
C ALA A 128 15.72 -16.03 -33.32
N ASP A 129 16.28 -17.16 -32.97
CA ASP A 129 16.09 -18.43 -33.71
C ASP A 129 14.69 -19.03 -33.41
N TYR A 130 13.65 -18.22 -33.63
CA TYR A 130 12.26 -18.49 -33.21
C TYR A 130 11.62 -19.72 -33.88
N GLN A 131 12.28 -20.33 -34.86
CA GLN A 131 11.87 -21.65 -35.38
C GLN A 131 11.98 -22.76 -34.32
N PHE A 132 12.84 -22.64 -33.32
CA PHE A 132 13.01 -23.63 -32.24
C PHE A 132 12.19 -23.26 -31.00
N CYS A 133 12.11 -21.98 -30.62
CA CYS A 133 11.29 -21.51 -29.53
C CYS A 133 10.72 -20.12 -29.85
N SER A 134 9.45 -20.06 -30.21
CA SER A 134 8.74 -18.84 -30.63
C SER A 134 8.10 -18.15 -29.42
N PRO A 135 8.20 -16.81 -29.30
CA PRO A 135 7.47 -16.03 -28.31
C PRO A 135 5.94 -16.22 -28.43
N ASN A 136 5.43 -16.30 -29.66
CA ASN A 136 3.99 -16.40 -29.92
C ASN A 136 3.48 -17.84 -29.85
N ASP A 137 4.13 -18.78 -30.58
CA ASP A 137 3.59 -20.13 -30.74
C ASP A 137 3.88 -21.04 -29.54
N HIS A 138 4.96 -20.77 -28.78
CA HIS A 138 5.35 -21.56 -27.62
C HIS A 138 5.12 -20.84 -26.30
N CYS A 139 5.74 -19.66 -26.07
CA CYS A 139 5.61 -18.96 -24.79
C CYS A 139 4.20 -18.41 -24.54
N ASN A 140 3.49 -18.04 -25.62
CA ASN A 140 2.12 -17.52 -25.54
C ASN A 140 1.04 -18.54 -25.97
N CYS A 141 1.39 -19.80 -26.12
CA CYS A 141 0.48 -20.85 -26.59
C CYS A 141 -0.78 -20.94 -25.72
N GLY A 142 -1.97 -20.87 -26.34
CA GLY A 142 -3.25 -20.91 -25.64
C GLY A 142 -3.56 -19.71 -24.75
N GLN A 143 -2.87 -18.60 -24.91
CA GLN A 143 -2.98 -17.40 -24.10
C GLN A 143 -3.28 -16.16 -24.93
N SER A 144 -3.79 -15.13 -24.28
CA SER A 144 -3.88 -13.75 -24.77
C SER A 144 -3.25 -12.82 -23.76
N THR A 145 -2.88 -11.62 -24.17
CA THR A 145 -2.60 -10.52 -23.25
C THR A 145 -3.75 -10.31 -22.29
N ASN A 146 -4.98 -10.49 -22.75
CA ASN A 146 -6.22 -10.18 -22.04
C ASN A 146 -6.52 -11.15 -20.88
N ASP A 147 -5.83 -12.28 -20.78
CA ASP A 147 -5.90 -13.19 -19.64
C ASP A 147 -4.57 -13.22 -18.84
N VAL A 148 -3.44 -13.13 -19.52
CA VAL A 148 -2.10 -13.14 -18.88
C VAL A 148 -1.86 -11.88 -18.05
N CYS A 149 -2.11 -10.69 -18.61
CA CYS A 149 -1.81 -9.43 -17.91
C CYS A 149 -2.65 -9.24 -16.63
N PRO A 150 -3.99 -9.34 -16.66
CA PRO A 150 -4.79 -9.20 -15.45
C PRO A 150 -4.44 -10.26 -14.40
N THR A 151 -4.17 -11.50 -14.78
CA THR A 151 -3.72 -12.55 -13.85
C THR A 151 -2.37 -12.18 -13.20
N SER A 152 -1.43 -11.68 -13.99
CA SER A 152 -0.11 -11.24 -13.49
C SER A 152 -0.22 -10.02 -12.57
N ILE A 153 -1.09 -9.07 -12.89
CA ILE A 153 -1.36 -7.90 -12.05
C ILE A 153 -1.95 -8.34 -10.71
N ARG A 154 -2.94 -9.23 -10.71
CA ARG A 154 -3.56 -9.78 -9.50
C ARG A 154 -2.52 -10.45 -8.59
N LEU A 155 -1.67 -11.32 -9.12
CA LEU A 155 -0.59 -11.95 -8.35
C LEU A 155 0.43 -10.93 -7.83
N ALA A 156 0.82 -9.94 -8.64
CA ALA A 156 1.72 -8.88 -8.20
C ALA A 156 1.13 -8.06 -7.04
N LEU A 157 -0.15 -7.70 -7.11
CA LEU A 157 -0.86 -7.00 -6.04
C LEU A 157 -0.91 -7.80 -4.75
N ILE A 158 -1.16 -9.12 -4.82
CA ILE A 158 -1.14 -10.02 -3.66
C ILE A 158 0.24 -10.00 -2.99
N ARG A 159 1.31 -10.12 -3.77
CA ARG A 159 2.71 -10.08 -3.27
C ARG A 159 3.06 -8.73 -2.64
N MET A 160 2.77 -7.63 -3.32
CA MET A 160 3.03 -6.28 -2.83
C MET A 160 2.20 -5.96 -1.59
N ASN A 161 0.95 -6.47 -1.49
CA ASN A 161 0.12 -6.35 -0.31
C ASN A 161 0.76 -7.01 0.93
N ALA A 162 1.40 -8.16 0.77
CA ALA A 162 2.11 -8.82 1.87
C ALA A 162 3.25 -7.93 2.42
N HIS A 163 3.99 -7.23 1.54
CA HIS A 163 5.01 -6.28 1.95
C HIS A 163 4.41 -5.07 2.68
N LEU A 164 3.27 -4.53 2.22
CA LEU A 164 2.57 -3.43 2.88
C LEU A 164 2.06 -3.85 4.27
N ILE A 165 1.47 -5.04 4.41
CA ILE A 165 1.02 -5.58 5.71
C ILE A 165 2.21 -5.73 6.67
N GLY A 166 3.37 -6.19 6.20
CA GLY A 166 4.58 -6.28 7.00
C GLY A 166 5.00 -4.91 7.56
N ALA A 167 5.05 -3.88 6.72
CA ALA A 167 5.36 -2.52 7.13
C ALA A 167 4.32 -1.96 8.12
N LEU A 168 3.03 -2.18 7.86
CA LEU A 168 1.93 -1.73 8.71
C LEU A 168 1.97 -2.40 10.09
N THR A 169 2.28 -3.69 10.15
CA THR A 169 2.48 -4.44 11.40
C THR A 169 3.62 -3.84 12.23
N GLY A 170 4.71 -3.44 11.56
CA GLY A 170 5.82 -2.72 12.20
C GLY A 170 5.39 -1.39 12.82
N LEU A 171 4.60 -0.58 12.11
CA LEU A 171 4.07 0.68 12.60
C LEU A 171 3.12 0.49 13.80
N ILE A 172 2.22 -0.49 13.72
CA ILE A 172 1.30 -0.85 14.81
C ILE A 172 2.10 -1.22 16.06
N SER A 173 3.13 -2.05 15.91
CA SER A 173 4.01 -2.45 17.01
C SER A 173 4.74 -1.25 17.64
N ALA A 174 5.18 -0.30 16.82
CA ALA A 174 5.83 0.93 17.30
C ALA A 174 4.86 1.82 18.11
N PHE A 175 3.60 1.95 17.66
CA PHE A 175 2.59 2.67 18.43
C PHE A 175 2.24 1.95 19.75
N ARG A 176 2.14 0.63 19.76
CA ARG A 176 1.92 -0.14 21.01
C ARG A 176 3.08 0.02 21.98
N TYR A 177 4.32 -0.04 21.49
CA TYR A 177 5.52 0.24 22.31
C TYR A 177 5.44 1.65 22.95
N LYS A 178 5.06 2.67 22.19
CA LYS A 178 4.87 4.03 22.71
C LYS A 178 3.66 4.13 23.66
N ALA A 179 2.62 3.36 23.43
CA ALA A 179 1.47 3.31 24.34
C ALA A 179 1.87 2.76 25.71
N ASP A 180 2.70 1.72 25.74
CA ASP A 180 3.22 1.15 26.99
C ASP A 180 4.19 2.09 27.68
N GLU A 181 5.12 2.74 26.94
CA GLU A 181 6.10 3.68 27.46
C GLU A 181 5.45 4.89 28.14
N TYR A 182 4.29 5.34 27.66
CA TYR A 182 3.57 6.52 28.13
C TYR A 182 2.18 6.19 28.69
N ALA A 183 1.98 4.98 29.21
CA ALA A 183 0.70 4.48 29.70
C ALA A 183 0.04 5.42 30.74
N ASP A 184 0.84 5.92 31.66
CA ASP A 184 0.39 6.75 32.81
C ASP A 184 0.57 8.25 32.57
N VAL A 185 1.02 8.68 31.38
CA VAL A 185 1.27 10.11 31.12
C VAL A 185 -0.04 10.79 30.69
N ILE A 186 -0.57 11.61 31.58
CA ILE A 186 -1.83 12.32 31.36
C ILE A 186 -1.71 13.46 30.36
N LYS A 187 -2.73 13.66 29.56
CA LYS A 187 -2.92 14.79 28.66
C LYS A 187 -4.39 15.25 28.64
N MET A 188 -4.63 16.43 28.09
CA MET A 188 -6.00 16.86 27.78
C MET A 188 -6.46 16.26 26.45
N GLY A 189 -7.54 15.47 26.48
CA GLY A 189 -8.25 15.05 25.28
C GLY A 189 -9.03 16.22 24.68
N ARG A 190 -9.13 16.28 23.36
CA ARG A 190 -9.82 17.39 22.66
C ARG A 190 -10.85 16.87 21.69
N THR A 191 -11.97 17.55 21.61
CA THR A 191 -12.98 17.44 20.57
C THR A 191 -13.19 18.80 19.92
N GLN A 192 -13.23 18.88 18.58
CA GLN A 192 -13.31 20.15 17.85
C GLN A 192 -12.16 21.12 18.22
N LEU A 193 -10.99 20.59 18.59
CA LEU A 193 -9.83 21.31 19.11
C LEU A 193 -10.06 22.05 20.44
N GLN A 194 -11.20 21.83 21.11
CA GLN A 194 -11.49 22.37 22.42
C GLN A 194 -11.19 21.33 23.50
N ASP A 195 -10.86 21.80 24.70
CA ASP A 195 -10.65 20.94 25.87
C ASP A 195 -11.87 20.10 26.14
N ALA A 196 -11.68 18.78 26.30
CA ALA A 196 -12.74 17.85 26.63
C ALA A 196 -12.50 17.25 28.02
N VAL A 197 -11.88 16.08 28.07
CA VAL A 197 -11.60 15.36 29.31
C VAL A 197 -10.16 14.86 29.32
N PRO A 198 -9.55 14.63 30.50
CA PRO A 198 -8.23 14.01 30.61
C PRO A 198 -8.22 12.61 30.02
N MET A 199 -7.11 12.26 29.39
CA MET A 199 -6.77 10.93 28.90
C MET A 199 -5.26 10.69 29.04
N SER A 200 -4.79 9.45 28.78
CA SER A 200 -3.33 9.20 28.71
C SER A 200 -2.81 9.13 27.29
N PHE A 201 -1.51 9.39 27.12
CA PHE A 201 -0.82 9.11 25.85
C PHE A 201 -0.84 7.62 25.50
N GLY A 202 -0.82 6.74 26.52
CA GLY A 202 -1.00 5.31 26.29
C GLY A 202 -2.31 5.00 25.58
N GLN A 203 -3.42 5.63 26.00
CA GLN A 203 -4.72 5.50 25.34
C GLN A 203 -4.71 6.06 23.92
N GLU A 204 -4.06 7.21 23.68
CA GLU A 204 -3.97 7.82 22.36
C GLU A 204 -3.17 6.97 21.37
N PHE A 205 -1.94 6.58 21.75
CA PHE A 205 -1.11 5.75 20.86
C PHE A 205 -1.70 4.35 20.63
N ASN A 206 -2.33 3.77 21.65
CA ASN A 206 -3.03 2.49 21.48
C ASN A 206 -4.26 2.62 20.55
N ALA A 207 -4.97 3.75 20.59
CA ALA A 207 -6.06 4.03 19.66
C ALA A 207 -5.55 4.12 18.20
N TYR A 208 -4.38 4.73 17.97
CA TYR A 208 -3.76 4.74 16.64
C TYR A 208 -3.38 3.33 16.19
N ALA A 209 -2.79 2.52 17.07
CA ALA A 209 -2.47 1.12 16.77
C ALA A 209 -3.71 0.32 16.37
N ASN A 210 -4.79 0.37 17.16
CA ASN A 210 -6.04 -0.33 16.89
C ASN A 210 -6.69 0.14 15.57
N ASN A 211 -6.66 1.45 15.33
CA ASN A 211 -7.21 2.03 14.10
C ASN A 211 -6.50 1.53 12.83
N LEU A 212 -5.18 1.31 12.91
CA LEU A 212 -4.39 0.76 11.81
C LEU A 212 -4.53 -0.76 11.70
N GLU A 213 -4.70 -1.48 12.81
CA GLU A 213 -4.88 -2.94 12.82
C GLU A 213 -6.15 -3.36 12.08
N GLU A 214 -7.22 -2.56 12.15
CA GLU A 214 -8.44 -2.78 11.35
C GLU A 214 -8.16 -2.76 9.83
N GLU A 215 -7.13 -2.03 9.39
CA GLU A 215 -6.78 -1.93 7.97
C GLU A 215 -6.09 -3.18 7.44
N ILE A 216 -5.39 -3.93 8.29
CA ILE A 216 -4.87 -5.26 7.91
C ILE A 216 -6.03 -6.16 7.47
N LEU A 217 -7.07 -6.27 8.30
CA LEU A 217 -8.25 -7.09 7.98
C LEU A 217 -8.99 -6.60 6.73
N ASN A 218 -9.02 -5.27 6.53
CA ASN A 218 -9.64 -4.69 5.35
C ASN A 218 -8.85 -5.00 4.07
N LEU A 219 -7.53 -4.90 4.10
CA LEU A 219 -6.64 -5.25 2.99
C LEU A 219 -6.75 -6.74 2.65
N GLU A 220 -6.69 -7.62 3.65
CA GLU A 220 -6.81 -9.07 3.47
C GLU A 220 -8.14 -9.48 2.85
N ARG A 221 -9.25 -8.83 3.21
CA ARG A 221 -10.56 -9.07 2.60
C ARG A 221 -10.59 -8.71 1.13
N ASN A 222 -9.99 -7.57 0.77
CA ASN A 222 -9.99 -7.08 -0.60
C ASN A 222 -9.02 -7.86 -1.48
N VAL A 223 -7.90 -8.32 -0.95
CA VAL A 223 -6.95 -9.19 -1.66
C VAL A 223 -7.59 -10.49 -2.10
N LYS A 224 -8.55 -11.05 -1.34
CA LYS A 224 -9.27 -12.27 -1.73
C LYS A 224 -10.00 -12.14 -3.06
N LEU A 225 -10.43 -10.94 -3.44
CA LEU A 225 -11.06 -10.68 -4.75
C LEU A 225 -10.08 -10.83 -5.92
N LEU A 226 -8.78 -10.77 -5.65
CA LEU A 226 -7.72 -10.90 -6.66
C LEU A 226 -7.39 -12.36 -7.00
N HIS A 227 -7.92 -13.34 -6.26
CA HIS A 227 -7.65 -14.76 -6.48
C HIS A 227 -8.50 -15.36 -7.59
N GLU A 228 -9.60 -14.72 -7.99
CA GLU A 228 -10.37 -15.14 -9.16
C GLU A 228 -9.68 -14.60 -10.42
N ILE A 229 -9.38 -15.52 -11.37
CA ILE A 229 -8.61 -15.21 -12.58
C ILE A 229 -9.32 -15.68 -13.85
N ASN A 230 -9.01 -15.00 -14.96
CA ASN A 230 -9.61 -15.31 -16.28
C ASN A 230 -8.66 -16.07 -17.22
N MET A 231 -7.57 -16.70 -16.69
CA MET A 231 -6.64 -17.49 -17.52
C MET A 231 -7.35 -18.57 -18.33
N GLY A 232 -7.04 -18.62 -19.62
CA GLY A 232 -7.69 -19.48 -20.61
C GLY A 232 -8.96 -18.89 -21.23
N GLY A 233 -9.40 -17.70 -20.81
CA GLY A 233 -10.43 -16.93 -21.49
C GLY A 233 -10.00 -16.42 -22.84
N THR A 234 -8.70 -16.31 -23.05
CA THR A 234 -8.04 -15.78 -24.24
C THR A 234 -8.51 -14.37 -24.61
N ALA A 235 -8.91 -14.12 -25.85
CA ALA A 235 -9.16 -12.76 -26.34
C ALA A 235 -10.34 -12.04 -25.65
N ILE A 236 -11.46 -12.74 -25.43
CA ILE A 236 -12.72 -12.18 -24.94
C ILE A 236 -13.45 -13.10 -23.94
N GLY A 237 -12.76 -14.06 -23.34
CA GLY A 237 -13.35 -14.97 -22.37
C GLY A 237 -13.98 -16.25 -22.95
N THR A 238 -14.04 -16.40 -24.28
CA THR A 238 -14.63 -17.57 -24.90
C THR A 238 -13.72 -18.81 -24.98
N GLY A 239 -12.43 -18.63 -24.63
CA GLY A 239 -11.45 -19.72 -24.65
C GLY A 239 -11.00 -20.14 -26.05
N LEU A 240 -11.26 -19.33 -27.09
CA LEU A 240 -10.81 -19.60 -28.44
C LEU A 240 -9.28 -19.75 -28.48
N ASN A 241 -8.75 -20.82 -29.07
CA ASN A 241 -7.35 -21.21 -29.12
C ASN A 241 -6.73 -21.74 -27.80
N ALA A 242 -7.48 -21.85 -26.71
CA ALA A 242 -7.08 -22.65 -25.56
C ALA A 242 -7.62 -24.10 -25.70
N VAL A 243 -6.81 -25.07 -25.29
CA VAL A 243 -7.28 -26.48 -25.32
C VAL A 243 -8.25 -26.74 -24.15
N PRO A 244 -9.19 -27.68 -24.28
CA PRO A 244 -10.11 -28.02 -23.22
C PRO A 244 -9.42 -28.39 -21.94
N GLY A 245 -9.86 -27.81 -20.83
CA GLY A 245 -9.28 -28.02 -19.51
C GLY A 245 -8.13 -27.05 -19.12
N PHE A 246 -7.64 -26.23 -20.05
CA PHE A 246 -6.54 -25.32 -19.83
C PHE A 246 -6.79 -24.36 -18.62
N SER A 247 -7.92 -23.67 -18.57
CA SER A 247 -8.24 -22.69 -17.52
C SER A 247 -8.09 -23.25 -16.11
N LYS A 248 -8.79 -24.36 -15.83
CA LYS A 248 -8.80 -24.97 -14.49
C LYS A 248 -7.44 -25.53 -14.11
N LEU A 249 -6.75 -26.18 -15.05
CA LEU A 249 -5.43 -26.74 -14.79
C LEU A 249 -4.39 -25.64 -14.59
N CYS A 250 -4.46 -24.54 -15.36
CA CYS A 250 -3.55 -23.42 -15.22
C CYS A 250 -3.73 -22.69 -13.87
N ALA A 251 -4.98 -22.48 -13.43
CA ALA A 251 -5.25 -21.91 -12.10
C ALA A 251 -4.72 -22.82 -10.98
N ALA A 252 -4.90 -24.14 -11.10
CA ALA A 252 -4.36 -25.10 -10.13
C ALA A 252 -2.83 -25.13 -10.12
N ASN A 253 -2.18 -25.08 -11.29
CA ASN A 253 -0.72 -25.00 -11.39
C ASN A 253 -0.20 -23.69 -10.80
N LEU A 254 -0.83 -22.57 -11.11
CA LEU A 254 -0.46 -21.27 -10.54
C LEU A 254 -0.58 -21.27 -9.00
N SER A 255 -1.67 -21.85 -8.48
CA SER A 255 -1.87 -22.01 -7.03
C SER A 255 -0.75 -22.84 -6.39
N LYS A 256 -0.41 -23.97 -7.01
CA LYS A 256 0.67 -24.85 -6.54
C LYS A 256 2.04 -24.16 -6.53
N LEU A 257 2.33 -23.38 -7.58
CA LEU A 257 3.62 -22.69 -7.74
C LEU A 257 3.80 -21.52 -6.77
N THR A 258 2.72 -20.81 -6.46
CA THR A 258 2.76 -19.58 -5.65
C THR A 258 2.42 -19.79 -4.19
N GLY A 259 1.70 -20.88 -3.87
CA GLY A 259 1.12 -21.10 -2.53
C GLY A 259 -0.17 -20.32 -2.28
N GLU A 260 -0.65 -19.56 -3.28
CA GLU A 260 -1.92 -18.81 -3.24
C GLU A 260 -3.08 -19.70 -3.72
N ASN A 261 -4.32 -19.32 -3.43
CA ASN A 261 -5.49 -20.11 -3.81
C ASN A 261 -6.23 -19.46 -5.00
N PHE A 262 -5.68 -19.57 -6.21
CA PHE A 262 -6.30 -19.05 -7.41
C PHE A 262 -7.45 -19.95 -7.89
N GLU A 263 -8.52 -19.32 -8.33
CA GLU A 263 -9.71 -19.97 -8.87
C GLU A 263 -10.02 -19.41 -10.25
N THR A 264 -10.48 -20.28 -11.15
CA THR A 264 -10.99 -19.87 -12.46
C THR A 264 -12.32 -19.15 -12.27
N ALA A 265 -12.49 -17.97 -12.86
CA ALA A 265 -13.75 -17.23 -12.83
C ALA A 265 -14.92 -18.10 -13.35
N THR A 266 -16.09 -17.91 -12.75
CA THR A 266 -17.29 -18.66 -13.12
C THR A 266 -17.71 -18.38 -14.55
N ASP A 267 -17.60 -17.13 -15.01
CA ASP A 267 -17.83 -16.69 -16.38
C ASP A 267 -16.60 -15.90 -16.87
N LEU A 268 -15.83 -16.51 -17.77
CA LEU A 268 -14.63 -15.92 -18.31
C LEU A 268 -14.92 -14.72 -19.24
N VAL A 269 -16.11 -14.66 -19.84
CA VAL A 269 -16.52 -13.53 -20.70
C VAL A 269 -16.80 -12.30 -19.86
N GLU A 270 -17.45 -12.47 -18.71
CA GLU A 270 -17.68 -11.40 -17.73
C GLU A 270 -16.36 -10.96 -17.12
N ALA A 271 -15.51 -11.90 -16.68
CA ALA A 271 -14.27 -11.62 -15.97
C ALA A 271 -13.17 -10.96 -16.84
N THR A 272 -13.27 -11.01 -18.17
CA THR A 272 -12.25 -10.43 -19.06
C THR A 272 -12.26 -8.90 -19.06
N PRO A 273 -13.39 -8.19 -19.15
CA PRO A 273 -13.44 -6.74 -19.02
C PRO A 273 -13.53 -6.24 -17.57
N ASP A 274 -13.83 -7.12 -16.59
CA ASP A 274 -14.11 -6.68 -15.22
C ASP A 274 -12.86 -6.22 -14.47
N THR A 275 -12.95 -5.02 -13.92
CA THR A 275 -11.92 -4.39 -13.10
C THR A 275 -12.40 -4.10 -11.65
N GLY A 276 -13.55 -4.64 -11.26
CA GLY A 276 -14.19 -4.42 -9.96
C GLY A 276 -13.30 -4.77 -8.77
N ALA A 277 -12.52 -5.85 -8.87
CA ALA A 277 -11.56 -6.24 -7.85
C ALA A 277 -10.48 -5.16 -7.62
N TYR A 278 -9.98 -4.53 -8.68
CA TYR A 278 -9.00 -3.44 -8.60
C TYR A 278 -9.59 -2.19 -7.97
N VAL A 279 -10.82 -1.83 -8.31
CA VAL A 279 -11.55 -0.69 -7.70
C VAL A 279 -11.73 -0.91 -6.21
N SER A 280 -12.17 -2.10 -5.79
CA SER A 280 -12.34 -2.45 -4.39
C SER A 280 -11.03 -2.39 -3.63
N TYR A 281 -9.96 -2.94 -4.19
CA TYR A 281 -8.64 -2.93 -3.57
C TYR A 281 -8.04 -1.52 -3.49
N SER A 282 -8.18 -0.71 -4.54
CA SER A 282 -7.80 0.71 -4.55
C SER A 282 -8.50 1.50 -3.42
N SER A 283 -9.79 1.25 -3.23
CA SER A 283 -10.58 1.87 -2.16
C SER A 283 -10.09 1.45 -0.77
N ALA A 284 -9.60 0.22 -0.60
CA ALA A 284 -8.96 -0.21 0.65
C ALA A 284 -7.65 0.54 0.92
N LEU A 285 -6.80 0.73 -0.09
CA LEU A 285 -5.58 1.54 0.02
C LEU A 285 -5.89 3.01 0.36
N LYS A 286 -6.89 3.61 -0.29
CA LYS A 286 -7.38 4.95 0.04
C LYS A 286 -7.83 5.05 1.49
N ARG A 287 -8.58 4.08 1.99
CA ARG A 287 -9.05 4.07 3.37
C ARG A 287 -7.87 4.05 4.36
N LEU A 288 -6.86 3.22 4.13
CA LEU A 288 -5.62 3.23 4.91
C LEU A 288 -4.93 4.60 4.85
N ALA A 289 -4.78 5.18 3.66
CA ALA A 289 -4.15 6.49 3.46
C ALA A 289 -4.87 7.60 4.25
N ILE A 290 -6.20 7.61 4.26
CA ILE A 290 -7.00 8.59 5.02
C ILE A 290 -6.73 8.47 6.53
N LYS A 291 -6.74 7.26 7.08
CA LYS A 291 -6.45 7.01 8.50
C LYS A 291 -5.02 7.41 8.86
N LEU A 292 -4.04 7.02 8.06
CA LEU A 292 -2.64 7.34 8.26
C LEU A 292 -2.39 8.86 8.20
N SER A 293 -3.00 9.54 7.23
CA SER A 293 -2.92 11.01 7.10
C SER A 293 -3.51 11.73 8.32
N LYS A 294 -4.63 11.24 8.85
CA LYS A 294 -5.23 11.80 10.08
C LYS A 294 -4.30 11.65 11.27
N ILE A 295 -3.68 10.50 11.46
CA ILE A 295 -2.70 10.28 12.52
C ILE A 295 -1.51 11.24 12.38
N CYS A 296 -0.98 11.42 11.17
CA CYS A 296 0.10 12.38 10.91
C CYS A 296 -0.30 13.82 11.22
N ASN A 297 -1.55 14.22 10.93
CA ASN A 297 -2.06 15.54 11.28
C ASN A 297 -2.10 15.75 12.79
N ASP A 298 -2.54 14.75 13.57
CA ASP A 298 -2.54 14.80 15.03
C ASP A 298 -1.12 14.92 15.58
N LEU A 299 -0.18 14.11 15.10
CA LEU A 299 1.23 14.18 15.52
C LEU A 299 1.84 15.56 15.27
N ARG A 300 1.56 16.15 14.09
CA ARG A 300 2.02 17.51 13.75
C ARG A 300 1.41 18.56 14.66
N LEU A 301 0.12 18.43 15.00
CA LEU A 301 -0.57 19.36 15.89
C LEU A 301 -0.06 19.25 17.32
N MET A 302 0.07 18.03 17.88
CA MET A 302 0.59 17.81 19.23
C MET A 302 2.06 18.28 19.38
N ALA A 303 2.85 18.19 18.31
CA ALA A 303 4.25 18.64 18.31
C ALA A 303 4.41 20.14 18.00
N SER A 304 3.32 20.89 17.80
CA SER A 304 3.38 22.29 17.39
C SER A 304 4.02 23.20 18.46
N GLY A 305 4.79 24.18 18.04
CA GLY A 305 5.43 25.15 18.93
C GLY A 305 6.93 25.30 18.66
N PRO A 306 7.81 25.20 19.70
CA PRO A 306 7.58 24.68 21.07
C PRO A 306 6.95 25.66 22.06
N ARG A 307 7.02 26.97 21.83
CA ARG A 307 6.53 27.96 22.81
C ARG A 307 5.10 28.47 22.57
N CYS A 308 4.72 28.59 21.31
CA CYS A 308 3.44 29.17 20.87
C CYS A 308 2.46 28.10 20.30
N GLY A 309 2.68 26.83 20.61
CA GLY A 309 1.82 25.74 20.20
C GLY A 309 1.50 24.79 21.35
N LEU A 310 0.99 23.59 21.05
CA LEU A 310 0.63 22.61 22.07
C LEU A 310 1.85 22.08 22.80
N ASN A 311 2.88 21.70 22.05
CA ASN A 311 4.13 21.17 22.60
C ASN A 311 3.90 20.00 23.60
N GLU A 312 2.99 19.11 23.27
CA GLU A 312 2.70 17.92 24.08
C GLU A 312 3.70 16.80 23.84
N ILE A 313 4.20 16.71 22.59
CA ILE A 313 5.21 15.72 22.19
C ILE A 313 6.36 16.40 21.43
N ASN A 314 7.50 15.71 21.39
CA ASN A 314 8.61 16.07 20.52
C ASN A 314 8.78 14.97 19.47
N LEU A 315 8.90 15.37 18.21
CA LEU A 315 9.26 14.49 17.10
C LEU A 315 10.78 14.56 16.87
N PRO A 316 11.43 13.46 16.46
CA PRO A 316 12.86 13.48 16.15
C PRO A 316 13.22 14.54 15.11
N PRO A 317 14.24 15.40 15.35
CA PRO A 317 14.67 16.37 14.36
C PRO A 317 15.36 15.67 13.19
N LYS A 318 14.86 15.87 11.96
CA LYS A 318 15.37 15.20 10.77
C LYS A 318 16.00 16.13 9.74
N ALA A 319 15.66 17.41 9.79
CA ALA A 319 16.24 18.42 8.91
C ALA A 319 16.19 19.80 9.57
N PRO A 320 17.13 20.70 9.23
CA PRO A 320 16.98 22.13 9.55
C PRO A 320 15.67 22.66 8.97
N GLY A 321 14.84 23.29 9.78
CA GLY A 321 13.46 23.64 9.40
C GLY A 321 13.30 24.91 8.59
N SER A 322 14.39 25.73 8.44
CA SER A 322 14.29 27.02 7.78
C SER A 322 15.65 27.51 7.33
N SER A 323 15.70 28.18 6.19
CA SER A 323 16.89 28.89 5.69
C SER A 323 17.11 30.25 6.35
N ILE A 324 16.08 30.83 7.03
CA ILE A 324 16.14 32.16 7.60
C ILE A 324 15.81 32.23 9.12
N MET A 325 15.31 31.12 9.69
CA MET A 325 14.96 31.03 11.13
C MET A 325 15.85 29.99 11.81
N PRO A 326 17.00 30.41 12.40
CA PRO A 326 17.89 29.49 13.09
C PRO A 326 17.17 28.72 14.21
N GLY A 327 17.41 27.43 14.31
CA GLY A 327 16.84 26.58 15.35
C GLY A 327 15.40 26.11 15.12
N LYS A 328 14.73 26.49 14.02
CA LYS A 328 13.42 25.97 13.68
C LYS A 328 13.55 24.52 13.17
N VAL A 329 12.74 23.61 13.72
CA VAL A 329 12.65 22.22 13.30
C VAL A 329 11.19 21.93 12.92
N ASN A 330 10.98 21.37 11.73
CA ASN A 330 9.64 21.02 11.22
C ASN A 330 9.36 19.53 11.33
N PRO A 331 8.10 19.12 11.41
CA PRO A 331 7.68 17.72 11.48
C PRO A 331 7.69 17.05 10.09
N VAL A 332 8.85 17.04 9.41
CA VAL A 332 8.97 16.69 7.98
C VAL A 332 8.57 15.25 7.65
N ILE A 333 8.71 14.29 8.58
CA ILE A 333 8.33 12.90 8.34
C ILE A 333 6.82 12.72 8.31
N PRO A 334 6.02 13.21 9.27
CA PRO A 334 4.57 13.23 9.10
C PRO A 334 4.10 14.03 7.87
N GLU A 335 4.80 15.12 7.50
CA GLU A 335 4.46 15.92 6.31
C GLU A 335 4.62 15.11 5.01
N VAL A 336 5.73 14.41 4.82
CA VAL A 336 5.93 13.58 3.62
C VAL A 336 4.95 12.40 3.60
N THR A 337 4.62 11.84 4.76
CA THR A 337 3.59 10.78 4.86
C THR A 337 2.22 11.31 4.43
N ASN A 338 1.83 12.53 4.83
CA ASN A 338 0.60 13.17 4.33
C ASN A 338 0.61 13.31 2.80
N GLN A 339 1.73 13.73 2.19
CA GLN A 339 1.84 13.88 0.73
C GLN A 339 1.65 12.55 0.00
N VAL A 340 2.25 11.48 0.53
CA VAL A 340 2.03 10.11 0.01
C VAL A 340 0.54 9.74 0.10
N CYS A 341 -0.11 10.00 1.23
CA CYS A 341 -1.53 9.71 1.40
C CYS A 341 -2.40 10.49 0.39
N PHE A 342 -2.08 11.77 0.11
CA PHE A 342 -2.80 12.55 -0.89
C PHE A 342 -2.63 11.97 -2.30
N LYS A 343 -1.44 11.49 -2.64
CA LYS A 343 -1.17 10.85 -3.93
C LYS A 343 -1.99 9.57 -4.09
N VAL A 344 -2.05 8.73 -3.05
CA VAL A 344 -2.85 7.49 -3.04
C VAL A 344 -4.34 7.76 -3.23
N ILE A 345 -4.87 8.81 -2.59
CA ILE A 345 -6.26 9.25 -2.80
C ILE A 345 -6.49 9.67 -4.25
N GLY A 346 -5.53 10.39 -4.86
CA GLY A 346 -5.57 10.76 -6.27
C GLY A 346 -5.50 9.55 -7.21
N ASN A 347 -4.69 8.56 -6.89
CA ASN A 347 -4.59 7.31 -7.65
C ASN A 347 -5.88 6.50 -7.62
N ASP A 348 -6.61 6.48 -6.50
CA ASP A 348 -7.93 5.84 -6.41
C ASP A 348 -8.96 6.48 -7.36
N ALA A 349 -8.94 7.80 -7.51
CA ALA A 349 -9.76 8.46 -8.50
C ALA A 349 -9.37 8.06 -9.93
N THR A 350 -8.06 7.95 -10.23
CA THR A 350 -7.56 7.47 -11.52
C THR A 350 -8.04 6.05 -11.81
N VAL A 351 -7.93 5.13 -10.85
CA VAL A 351 -8.43 3.76 -10.97
C VAL A 351 -9.92 3.74 -11.26
N SER A 352 -10.71 4.56 -10.57
CA SER A 352 -12.15 4.64 -10.77
C SER A 352 -12.52 5.09 -12.19
N PHE A 353 -11.88 6.14 -12.72
CA PHE A 353 -12.10 6.60 -14.08
C PHE A 353 -11.64 5.59 -15.14
N ALA A 354 -10.49 4.95 -14.91
CA ALA A 354 -9.97 3.94 -15.83
C ALA A 354 -10.85 2.68 -15.86
N ALA A 355 -11.41 2.29 -14.71
CA ALA A 355 -12.35 1.17 -14.64
C ALA A 355 -13.65 1.47 -15.39
N GLU A 356 -14.20 2.68 -15.24
CA GLU A 356 -15.44 3.11 -15.95
C GLU A 356 -15.22 3.21 -17.47
N ALA A 357 -14.01 3.51 -17.93
CA ALA A 357 -13.69 3.72 -19.34
C ALA A 357 -13.61 2.41 -20.17
N GLY A 358 -13.77 1.22 -19.57
CA GLY A 358 -13.82 -0.04 -20.28
C GLY A 358 -15.01 -0.09 -21.26
N GLN A 359 -14.82 -0.75 -22.40
CA GLN A 359 -15.85 -0.86 -23.43
C GLN A 359 -15.96 -2.30 -23.93
N LEU A 360 -17.17 -2.83 -23.97
CA LEU A 360 -17.49 -4.17 -24.44
C LEU A 360 -16.66 -5.25 -23.69
N GLU A 361 -15.97 -6.11 -24.40
CA GLU A 361 -15.36 -7.33 -23.88
C GLU A 361 -13.94 -7.14 -23.33
N LEU A 362 -13.44 -5.88 -23.21
CA LEU A 362 -12.11 -5.60 -22.64
C LEU A 362 -12.01 -4.20 -22.05
N ASN A 363 -11.34 -4.08 -20.92
CA ASN A 363 -10.90 -2.78 -20.41
C ASN A 363 -9.45 -2.51 -20.85
N VAL A 364 -9.26 -1.60 -21.81
CA VAL A 364 -7.93 -1.26 -22.36
C VAL A 364 -7.13 -0.31 -21.46
N MET A 365 -7.68 0.13 -20.33
CA MET A 365 -7.04 1.07 -19.39
C MET A 365 -6.33 0.36 -18.23
N GLU A 366 -6.22 -0.97 -18.24
CA GLU A 366 -5.49 -1.74 -17.22
C GLU A 366 -4.06 -1.24 -16.94
N PRO A 367 -3.26 -0.77 -17.91
CA PRO A 367 -1.92 -0.25 -17.63
C PRO A 367 -1.90 0.89 -16.62
N ILE A 368 -2.81 1.89 -16.72
CA ILE A 368 -2.86 2.99 -15.76
C ILE A 368 -3.50 2.57 -14.41
N ILE A 369 -4.40 1.59 -14.42
CA ILE A 369 -4.90 0.96 -13.17
C ILE A 369 -3.73 0.33 -12.44
N THR A 370 -2.92 -0.46 -13.16
CA THR A 370 -1.75 -1.16 -12.62
C THR A 370 -0.72 -0.19 -12.03
N GLU A 371 -0.32 0.82 -12.80
CA GLU A 371 0.66 1.81 -12.33
C GLU A 371 0.15 2.54 -11.08
N SER A 372 -1.12 2.96 -11.07
CA SER A 372 -1.72 3.65 -9.93
C SER A 372 -1.74 2.80 -8.66
N LEU A 373 -2.04 1.49 -8.78
CA LEU A 373 -2.06 0.56 -7.65
C LEU A 373 -0.64 0.24 -7.15
N PHE A 374 0.29 -0.03 -8.06
CA PHE A 374 1.69 -0.36 -7.71
C PHE A 374 2.40 0.85 -7.08
N GLU A 375 2.21 2.03 -7.62
CA GLU A 375 2.73 3.27 -7.03
C GLU A 375 2.16 3.48 -5.62
N SER A 376 0.85 3.30 -5.45
CA SER A 376 0.18 3.44 -4.15
C SER A 376 0.74 2.48 -3.10
N LEU A 377 0.90 1.20 -3.45
CA LEU A 377 1.47 0.17 -2.58
C LEU A 377 2.92 0.48 -2.20
N THR A 378 3.74 0.80 -3.20
CA THR A 378 5.17 1.10 -3.01
C THR A 378 5.35 2.33 -2.12
N TRP A 379 4.62 3.40 -2.39
CA TRP A 379 4.74 4.65 -1.64
C TRP A 379 4.20 4.51 -0.22
N LEU A 380 3.06 3.84 -0.03
CA LEU A 380 2.51 3.57 1.32
C LEU A 380 3.48 2.75 2.16
N LYS A 381 3.99 1.64 1.62
CA LYS A 381 4.97 0.80 2.31
C LYS A 381 6.18 1.63 2.75
N ASN A 382 6.81 2.35 1.82
CA ASN A 382 8.01 3.14 2.10
C ASN A 382 7.73 4.28 3.11
N ALA A 383 6.58 4.97 3.00
CA ALA A 383 6.20 6.02 3.93
C ALA A 383 5.92 5.48 5.33
N ILE A 384 5.30 4.31 5.45
CA ILE A 384 5.02 3.64 6.72
C ILE A 384 6.32 3.21 7.41
N GLU A 385 7.27 2.61 6.67
CA GLU A 385 8.59 2.25 7.20
C GLU A 385 9.36 3.48 7.68
N THR A 386 9.37 4.54 6.87
CA THR A 386 10.00 5.83 7.21
C THR A 386 9.34 6.46 8.44
N LEU A 387 8.00 6.50 8.50
CA LEU A 387 7.26 7.04 9.65
C LEU A 387 7.60 6.25 10.93
N THR A 388 7.69 4.94 10.84
CA THR A 388 8.01 4.06 11.96
C THR A 388 9.40 4.36 12.52
N SER A 389 10.43 4.26 11.67
CA SER A 389 11.84 4.36 12.09
C SER A 389 12.26 5.80 12.40
N GLU A 390 11.84 6.75 11.58
CA GLU A 390 12.32 8.12 11.61
C GLU A 390 11.45 9.07 12.47
N CYS A 391 10.26 8.62 12.88
CA CYS A 391 9.35 9.43 13.68
C CYS A 391 8.85 8.70 14.93
N ILE A 392 8.02 7.66 14.80
CA ILE A 392 7.25 7.09 15.92
C ILE A 392 8.15 6.56 17.02
N LEU A 393 9.16 5.76 16.69
CA LEU A 393 10.07 5.18 17.69
C LEU A 393 10.84 6.24 18.49
N GLY A 394 11.06 7.41 17.92
CA GLY A 394 11.79 8.51 18.57
C GLY A 394 10.91 9.57 19.24
N ILE A 395 9.58 9.39 19.29
CA ILE A 395 8.70 10.33 19.99
C ILE A 395 9.03 10.37 21.48
N THR A 396 9.09 11.58 22.04
CA THR A 396 9.09 11.83 23.48
C THR A 396 7.91 12.71 23.88
N VAL A 397 7.48 12.60 25.14
CA VAL A 397 6.34 13.35 25.67
C VAL A 397 6.79 14.38 26.70
N ASN A 398 6.27 15.60 26.59
CA ASN A 398 6.50 16.70 27.53
C ASN A 398 5.53 16.59 28.72
N LYS A 399 5.84 15.71 29.67
CA LYS A 399 4.95 15.32 30.79
C LYS A 399 4.49 16.51 31.62
N GLU A 400 5.40 17.37 32.00
CA GLU A 400 5.11 18.58 32.83
C GLU A 400 4.17 19.52 32.08
N ARG A 401 4.43 19.75 30.79
CA ARG A 401 3.56 20.58 29.93
C ARG A 401 2.16 20.03 29.86
N CYS A 402 2.03 18.73 29.63
CA CYS A 402 0.74 18.08 29.53
C CYS A 402 -0.03 18.14 30.87
N TYR A 403 0.65 17.90 31.97
CA TYR A 403 0.05 18.00 33.30
C TYR A 403 -0.43 19.43 33.65
N GLU A 404 0.38 20.45 33.32
CA GLU A 404 -0.02 21.86 33.49
C GLU A 404 -1.27 22.22 32.67
N MET A 405 -1.35 21.73 31.43
CA MET A 405 -2.51 21.95 30.56
C MET A 405 -3.76 21.31 31.16
N VAL A 406 -3.67 20.07 31.66
CA VAL A 406 -4.79 19.40 32.33
C VAL A 406 -5.20 20.16 33.59
N LYS A 407 -4.24 20.53 34.45
CA LYS A 407 -4.49 21.22 35.71
C LYS A 407 -5.17 22.59 35.51
N ASN A 408 -4.81 23.29 34.44
CA ASN A 408 -5.35 24.61 34.13
C ASN A 408 -6.64 24.57 33.28
N SER A 409 -7.02 23.41 32.77
CA SER A 409 -8.22 23.28 31.97
C SER A 409 -9.49 23.32 32.83
N ILE A 410 -10.51 24.03 32.34
CA ILE A 410 -11.86 24.00 32.94
C ILE A 410 -12.47 22.58 32.79
N GLY A 411 -12.02 21.82 31.80
CA GLY A 411 -12.49 20.46 31.53
C GLY A 411 -12.33 19.47 32.69
N ILE A 412 -11.38 19.74 33.62
CA ILE A 412 -11.18 18.88 34.81
C ILE A 412 -12.43 18.85 35.72
N VAL A 413 -13.30 19.86 35.66
CA VAL A 413 -14.56 19.86 36.41
C VAL A 413 -15.45 18.67 36.07
N THR A 414 -15.28 18.10 34.86
CA THR A 414 -16.02 16.91 34.43
C THR A 414 -15.66 15.67 35.26
N ALA A 415 -14.41 15.55 35.71
CA ALA A 415 -13.99 14.49 36.62
C ALA A 415 -14.66 14.62 38.02
N LEU A 416 -15.07 15.82 38.40
CA LEU A 416 -15.76 16.08 39.65
C LEU A 416 -17.27 15.84 39.60
N ASN A 417 -17.90 15.76 38.41
CA ASN A 417 -19.32 15.56 38.25
C ASN A 417 -19.91 14.38 39.06
N PRO A 418 -19.27 13.19 39.11
CA PRO A 418 -19.78 12.07 39.91
C PRO A 418 -19.83 12.36 41.43
N ILE A 419 -19.01 13.29 41.90
CA ILE A 419 -18.82 13.59 43.31
C ILE A 419 -19.68 14.78 43.75
N ILE A 420 -19.59 15.90 43.03
CA ILE A 420 -20.28 17.16 43.44
C ILE A 420 -21.58 17.42 42.69
N GLY A 421 -21.87 16.65 41.65
CA GLY A 421 -23.05 16.75 40.80
C GLY A 421 -23.00 17.86 39.75
N TYR A 422 -23.75 17.69 38.66
CA TYR A 422 -23.71 18.56 37.47
C TYR A 422 -23.97 20.05 37.77
N LYS A 423 -24.94 20.36 38.64
CA LYS A 423 -25.26 21.76 38.97
C LYS A 423 -24.11 22.51 39.64
N LYS A 424 -23.39 21.88 40.56
CA LYS A 424 -22.24 22.49 41.23
C LYS A 424 -21.08 22.59 40.25
N SER A 425 -20.81 21.55 39.46
CA SER A 425 -19.80 21.54 38.42
C SER A 425 -20.01 22.66 37.40
N THR A 426 -21.27 22.90 36.97
CA THR A 426 -21.60 24.00 36.07
C THR A 426 -21.34 25.38 36.68
N LYS A 427 -21.57 25.57 37.98
CA LYS A 427 -21.27 26.85 38.66
C LYS A 427 -19.76 27.08 38.71
N VAL A 428 -18.99 26.06 39.09
CA VAL A 428 -17.52 26.13 39.15
C VAL A 428 -16.94 26.44 37.77
N ALA A 429 -17.41 25.74 36.72
CA ALA A 429 -16.97 25.98 35.36
C ALA A 429 -17.25 27.40 34.87
N LYS A 430 -18.43 27.95 35.14
CA LYS A 430 -18.82 29.32 34.78
C LYS A 430 -17.92 30.35 35.49
N GLU A 431 -17.65 30.14 36.77
CA GLU A 431 -16.79 31.04 37.54
C GLU A 431 -15.35 30.96 37.07
N ALA A 432 -14.82 29.76 36.84
CA ALA A 432 -13.46 29.58 36.30
C ALA A 432 -13.31 30.28 34.91
N HIS A 433 -14.32 30.13 34.05
CA HIS A 433 -14.33 30.83 32.78
C HIS A 433 -14.38 32.34 32.86
N ALA A 434 -15.22 32.88 33.77
CA ALA A 434 -15.42 34.32 33.93
C ALA A 434 -14.24 35.00 34.60
N THR A 435 -13.53 34.32 35.51
CA THR A 435 -12.50 34.92 36.37
C THR A 435 -11.07 34.53 35.94
N GLY A 436 -10.91 33.51 35.08
CA GLY A 436 -9.61 32.93 34.74
C GLY A 436 -8.94 32.16 35.89
N ARG A 437 -9.65 31.90 36.98
CA ARG A 437 -9.15 31.15 38.14
C ARG A 437 -9.24 29.64 37.89
N SER A 438 -8.34 28.89 38.55
CA SER A 438 -8.35 27.45 38.43
C SER A 438 -9.58 26.84 39.08
N VAL A 439 -10.08 25.74 38.48
CA VAL A 439 -11.16 24.92 39.06
C VAL A 439 -10.78 24.44 40.47
N TYR A 440 -9.51 24.11 40.69
CA TYR A 440 -8.98 23.65 41.97
C TYR A 440 -9.18 24.70 43.06
N ASP A 441 -8.75 25.96 42.81
CA ASP A 441 -8.84 27.05 43.80
C ASP A 441 -10.31 27.39 44.15
N ILE A 442 -11.16 27.43 43.12
CA ILE A 442 -12.60 27.72 43.31
C ILE A 442 -13.28 26.64 44.18
N VAL A 443 -12.99 25.35 43.91
CA VAL A 443 -13.58 24.25 44.70
C VAL A 443 -13.15 24.28 46.16
N ILE A 444 -11.88 24.57 46.43
CA ILE A 444 -11.34 24.70 47.83
C ILE A 444 -11.92 25.91 48.52
N GLU A 445 -11.86 27.09 47.94
CA GLU A 445 -12.32 28.33 48.59
C GLU A 445 -13.83 28.34 48.89
N GLN A 446 -14.60 27.71 48.01
CA GLN A 446 -16.06 27.56 48.22
C GLN A 446 -16.40 26.40 49.17
N GLY A 447 -15.43 25.69 49.69
CA GLY A 447 -15.65 24.55 50.59
C GLY A 447 -16.51 23.41 49.96
N ILE A 448 -16.41 23.26 48.64
CA ILE A 448 -17.17 22.26 47.91
C ILE A 448 -16.62 20.83 48.17
N MET A 449 -15.29 20.73 48.30
CA MET A 449 -14.56 19.52 48.67
C MET A 449 -13.40 19.89 49.59
N SER A 450 -12.96 18.95 50.45
CA SER A 450 -11.70 19.09 51.17
C SER A 450 -10.50 18.97 50.19
N LYS A 451 -9.35 19.44 50.61
CA LYS A 451 -8.12 19.35 49.81
C LYS A 451 -7.76 17.88 49.49
N GLU A 452 -7.88 17.01 50.48
CA GLU A 452 -7.57 15.58 50.38
C GLU A 452 -8.51 14.88 49.40
N GLU A 453 -9.81 15.20 49.42
CA GLU A 453 -10.80 14.66 48.50
C GLU A 453 -10.58 15.14 47.07
N LEU A 454 -10.25 16.42 46.92
CA LEU A 454 -9.99 17.01 45.60
C LEU A 454 -8.70 16.46 44.97
N ASP A 455 -7.61 16.40 45.76
CA ASP A 455 -6.33 15.84 45.32
C ASP A 455 -6.52 14.39 44.86
N LYS A 456 -7.30 13.59 45.58
CA LYS A 456 -7.65 12.22 45.19
C LYS A 456 -8.48 12.18 43.91
N ALA A 457 -9.51 13.01 43.78
CA ALA A 457 -10.40 13.04 42.61
C ALA A 457 -9.66 13.49 41.33
N LEU A 458 -8.63 14.33 41.49
CA LEU A 458 -7.79 14.83 40.40
C LEU A 458 -6.46 14.07 40.25
N ASP A 459 -6.31 12.96 40.97
CA ASP A 459 -5.17 12.05 40.72
C ASP A 459 -5.26 11.52 39.29
N PRO A 460 -4.17 11.54 38.52
CA PRO A 460 -4.17 11.04 37.14
C PRO A 460 -4.77 9.65 36.96
N LYS A 461 -4.52 8.73 37.90
CA LYS A 461 -5.06 7.36 37.85
C LYS A 461 -6.57 7.33 38.04
N GLU A 462 -7.09 8.18 38.93
CA GLU A 462 -8.55 8.28 39.16
C GLU A 462 -9.25 8.94 37.97
N MET A 463 -8.67 9.98 37.38
CA MET A 463 -9.24 10.68 36.23
C MET A 463 -9.34 9.80 34.96
N LEU A 464 -8.54 8.76 34.85
CA LEU A 464 -8.54 7.82 33.73
C LEU A 464 -9.52 6.66 33.89
N GLN A 465 -10.19 6.54 35.03
CA GLN A 465 -11.11 5.44 35.32
C GLN A 465 -12.59 5.83 35.13
N SER A 466 -13.41 4.84 34.79
CA SER A 466 -14.85 4.98 34.79
C SER A 466 -15.37 4.99 36.21
N HIS A 467 -16.10 6.02 36.61
CA HIS A 467 -16.71 6.11 37.93
C HIS A 467 -18.20 5.69 37.91
N LYS A 468 -18.63 4.90 38.91
CA LYS A 468 -20.04 4.63 39.12
C LYS A 468 -20.72 5.89 39.65
N PHE A 469 -21.71 6.38 38.93
CA PHE A 469 -22.59 7.42 39.45
C PHE A 469 -23.44 6.88 40.59
N THR A 470 -23.32 7.45 41.78
CA THR A 470 -24.26 7.26 42.86
C THR A 470 -25.14 8.51 42.90
N LEU A 471 -26.22 8.50 42.11
CA LEU A 471 -27.22 9.56 42.21
C LEU A 471 -27.85 9.45 43.62
N LYS A 472 -27.54 10.41 44.51
CA LYS A 472 -28.21 10.59 45.79
C LYS A 472 -29.42 11.49 45.61
#